data_389f4e70359670fc1c8d39789fe9e93c
#
_entry.id   389f4e70359670fc1c8d39789fe9e93c
#
_cell.length_a   1.000
_cell.length_b   1.000
_cell.length_c   1.000
_cell.angle_alpha   90.00
_cell.angle_beta   90.00
_cell.angle_gamma   90.00
#
_symmetry.space_group_name_H-M   'P 1'
#
loop_
_entity.id
_entity.type
_entity.pdbx_description
1 polymer ?
#
loop_
_entity_poly.entity_id
_entity_poly.type
_entity_poly.pdbx_seq_one_letter_code
_entity_poly.pdbx_strand_id
1 'polypeptide(L)'
;MGGQKGIALFYQFFAPHVNLTCITTKNNAAAVKEYEVLNVLSDSKFRYVNLSYFFKLKKIIRQKKITHLIIEHPYYGWLGILLKWFCKVKLVVHSHNIEALRFKSMGKWWWGILWHYEKLTHRNAALNFFIHDDDREFGIKKFKLAPDKCFTITYGFELTNAPTTEERQSAKHFICNKYLVDAAEKILLFNGTLDYKPNQDALDIILEKINPLLQAKEDFNYKIIICGNKLPAAYNNLNNYATKNIIYAGFVDDITVFFKGADIFINPVIDGGGIKTKLVEALGYDCTVISTKSGAIGIPATITGNKMKVIADMDWEEFANEVALANTVTGIPPAFFDHFYWGNIATKASTLINNL
;
A
#
# COMPACT_ATOMS: atom_id res chain seq x y z
N MET A 1 0.98 -5.08 -8.28
CA MET A 1 0.61 -5.21 -6.84
C MET A 1 1.13 -3.98 -6.10
N GLY A 2 0.33 -3.37 -5.21
CA GLY A 2 0.67 -2.10 -4.55
C GLY A 2 2.01 -2.09 -3.82
N GLY A 3 2.35 -3.15 -3.07
CA GLY A 3 3.64 -3.22 -2.37
C GLY A 3 4.87 -3.20 -3.28
N GLN A 4 4.82 -3.84 -4.45
CA GLN A 4 5.95 -3.80 -5.39
C GLN A 4 6.12 -2.42 -6.03
N LYS A 5 5.01 -1.75 -6.38
CA LYS A 5 5.01 -0.36 -6.85
C LYS A 5 5.61 0.56 -5.78
N GLY A 6 5.18 0.40 -4.51
CA GLY A 6 5.68 1.21 -3.40
C GLY A 6 7.19 1.06 -3.18
N ILE A 7 7.73 -0.16 -3.22
CA ILE A 7 9.18 -0.39 -3.10
C ILE A 7 9.93 0.29 -4.25
N ALA A 8 9.45 0.16 -5.49
CA ALA A 8 10.10 0.78 -6.65
C ALA A 8 10.11 2.31 -6.55
N LEU A 9 8.97 2.91 -6.19
CA LEU A 9 8.85 4.36 -6.00
C LEU A 9 9.70 4.85 -4.83
N PHE A 10 9.70 4.15 -3.69
CA PHE A 10 10.57 4.51 -2.58
C PHE A 10 12.03 4.63 -3.03
N TYR A 11 12.57 3.63 -3.72
CA TYR A 11 13.95 3.66 -4.18
C TYR A 11 14.20 4.68 -5.29
N GLN A 12 13.22 4.99 -6.12
CA GLN A 12 13.33 6.06 -7.10
C GLN A 12 13.53 7.43 -6.44
N PHE A 13 12.73 7.73 -5.41
CA PHE A 13 12.88 8.98 -4.64
C PHE A 13 14.08 8.96 -3.68
N PHE A 14 14.54 7.78 -3.27
CA PHE A 14 15.67 7.63 -2.37
C PHE A 14 17.02 7.72 -3.08
N ALA A 15 17.11 7.31 -4.34
CA ALA A 15 18.34 7.27 -5.12
C ALA A 15 19.07 8.64 -5.25
N PRO A 16 18.38 9.79 -5.38
CA PRO A 16 19.06 11.10 -5.40
C PRO A 16 19.85 11.44 -4.13
N HIS A 17 19.54 10.77 -3.01
CA HIS A 17 20.16 11.06 -1.70
C HIS A 17 21.36 10.15 -1.37
N VAL A 18 21.55 9.06 -2.11
CA VAL A 18 22.55 8.02 -1.82
C VAL A 18 23.08 7.38 -3.11
N ASN A 19 24.29 6.79 -3.05
CA ASN A 19 24.76 5.96 -4.15
C ASN A 19 24.12 4.56 -4.02
N LEU A 20 23.06 4.31 -4.80
CA LEU A 20 22.20 3.14 -4.66
C LEU A 20 22.52 2.06 -5.71
N THR A 21 22.65 0.82 -5.24
CA THR A 21 22.64 -0.39 -6.08
C THR A 21 21.55 -1.34 -5.58
N CYS A 22 20.55 -1.61 -6.39
CA CYS A 22 19.48 -2.55 -6.07
C CYS A 22 19.79 -3.95 -6.58
N ILE A 23 19.57 -4.97 -5.72
CA ILE A 23 19.66 -6.38 -6.07
C ILE A 23 18.25 -6.95 -6.25
N THR A 24 17.97 -7.52 -7.41
CA THR A 24 16.62 -7.99 -7.74
C THR A 24 16.65 -9.35 -8.45
N THR A 25 15.47 -9.90 -8.74
CA THR A 25 15.32 -11.17 -9.46
C THR A 25 15.64 -11.03 -10.94
N LYS A 26 15.98 -12.14 -11.60
CA LYS A 26 16.42 -12.16 -13.01
C LYS A 26 15.38 -11.61 -13.97
N ASN A 27 14.10 -11.90 -13.74
CA ASN A 27 12.99 -11.46 -14.60
C ASN A 27 12.42 -10.10 -14.22
N ASN A 28 13.04 -9.38 -13.27
CA ASN A 28 12.61 -8.03 -12.96
C ASN A 28 13.15 -7.06 -14.03
N ALA A 29 12.28 -6.66 -14.94
CA ALA A 29 12.57 -5.66 -15.98
C ALA A 29 12.33 -4.25 -15.44
N ALA A 30 13.05 -3.84 -14.39
CA ALA A 30 12.97 -2.47 -13.90
C ALA A 30 13.61 -1.53 -14.93
N ALA A 31 12.79 -0.73 -15.59
CA ALA A 31 13.24 0.37 -16.46
C ALA A 31 13.64 1.59 -15.59
N VAL A 32 14.54 1.38 -14.62
CA VAL A 32 15.00 2.44 -13.72
C VAL A 32 16.26 3.06 -14.30
N LYS A 33 16.33 4.39 -14.32
CA LYS A 33 17.47 5.14 -14.85
C LYS A 33 18.30 5.85 -13.77
N GLU A 34 17.71 6.03 -12.57
CA GLU A 34 18.28 6.84 -11.51
C GLU A 34 19.27 6.07 -10.61
N TYR A 35 19.23 4.73 -10.64
CA TYR A 35 20.12 3.87 -9.85
C TYR A 35 20.43 2.56 -10.55
N GLU A 36 21.50 1.91 -10.13
CA GLU A 36 21.91 0.64 -10.71
C GLU A 36 21.04 -0.51 -10.20
N VAL A 37 20.60 -1.36 -11.13
CA VAL A 37 19.86 -2.59 -10.82
C VAL A 37 20.64 -3.81 -11.29
N LEU A 38 20.94 -4.74 -10.38
CA LEU A 38 21.62 -6.00 -10.65
C LEU A 38 20.66 -7.19 -10.47
N ASN A 39 20.37 -7.88 -11.55
CA ASN A 39 19.45 -9.03 -11.58
C ASN A 39 20.17 -10.31 -11.15
N VAL A 40 20.49 -10.45 -9.87
CA VAL A 40 21.31 -11.52 -9.31
C VAL A 40 20.49 -12.70 -8.78
N LEU A 41 19.28 -12.41 -8.25
CA LEU A 41 18.47 -13.39 -7.55
C LEU A 41 17.65 -14.24 -8.54
N SER A 42 17.45 -15.52 -8.22
CA SER A 42 16.58 -16.41 -8.98
C SER A 42 15.10 -16.06 -8.76
N ASP A 43 14.24 -16.33 -9.75
CA ASP A 43 12.79 -16.17 -9.61
C ASP A 43 12.14 -17.32 -8.82
N SER A 44 12.86 -18.43 -8.61
CA SER A 44 12.40 -19.58 -7.81
C SER A 44 12.18 -19.20 -6.34
N LYS A 45 11.21 -19.83 -5.68
CA LYS A 45 10.96 -19.71 -4.23
C LYS A 45 12.17 -20.16 -3.38
N PHE A 46 13.02 -21.04 -3.89
CA PHE A 46 14.27 -21.46 -3.23
C PHE A 46 15.31 -20.34 -3.12
N ARG A 47 15.11 -19.19 -3.77
CA ARG A 47 16.00 -18.03 -3.65
C ARG A 47 16.22 -17.57 -2.20
N TYR A 48 15.24 -17.76 -1.33
CA TYR A 48 15.34 -17.32 0.08
C TYR A 48 16.31 -18.15 0.93
N VAL A 49 16.69 -19.36 0.47
CA VAL A 49 17.61 -20.26 1.18
C VAL A 49 18.88 -20.57 0.39
N ASN A 50 19.16 -19.86 -0.69
CA ASN A 50 20.30 -20.10 -1.57
C ASN A 50 21.58 -19.49 -0.98
N LEU A 51 22.44 -20.34 -0.38
CA LEU A 51 23.68 -19.94 0.26
C LEU A 51 24.71 -19.31 -0.72
N SER A 52 24.63 -19.61 -2.02
CA SER A 52 25.55 -19.02 -3.01
C SER A 52 25.44 -17.49 -3.08
N TYR A 53 24.31 -16.93 -2.67
CA TYR A 53 24.14 -15.46 -2.64
C TYR A 53 25.06 -14.78 -1.66
N PHE A 54 25.46 -15.43 -0.58
CA PHE A 54 26.45 -14.86 0.33
C PHE A 54 27.75 -14.50 -0.40
N PHE A 55 28.30 -15.41 -1.18
CA PHE A 55 29.55 -15.17 -1.92
C PHE A 55 29.37 -14.13 -3.03
N LYS A 56 28.26 -14.19 -3.76
CA LYS A 56 27.95 -13.20 -4.83
C LYS A 56 27.82 -11.80 -4.26
N LEU A 57 27.00 -11.62 -3.23
CA LEU A 57 26.77 -10.30 -2.63
C LEU A 57 27.99 -9.78 -1.89
N LYS A 58 28.76 -10.65 -1.20
CA LYS A 58 30.04 -10.29 -0.61
C LYS A 58 31.00 -9.71 -1.64
N LYS A 59 31.08 -10.31 -2.87
CA LYS A 59 31.89 -9.78 -3.96
C LYS A 59 31.40 -8.39 -4.41
N ILE A 60 30.09 -8.22 -4.62
CA ILE A 60 29.49 -6.93 -5.03
C ILE A 60 29.73 -5.86 -3.96
N ILE A 61 29.49 -6.16 -2.67
CA ILE A 61 29.72 -5.24 -1.57
C ILE A 61 31.16 -4.72 -1.55
N ARG A 62 32.14 -5.60 -1.74
CA ARG A 62 33.55 -5.24 -1.77
C ARG A 62 33.93 -4.41 -3.01
N GLN A 63 33.47 -4.82 -4.19
CA GLN A 63 33.77 -4.15 -5.44
C GLN A 63 33.20 -2.72 -5.49
N LYS A 64 31.97 -2.55 -4.96
CA LYS A 64 31.27 -1.26 -4.96
C LYS A 64 31.45 -0.46 -3.66
N LYS A 65 32.25 -0.98 -2.70
CA LYS A 65 32.50 -0.33 -1.41
C LYS A 65 31.20 0.02 -0.67
N ILE A 66 30.21 -0.90 -0.69
CA ILE A 66 28.93 -0.71 -0.04
C ILE A 66 29.13 -0.65 1.48
N THR A 67 28.53 0.35 2.11
CA THR A 67 28.60 0.59 3.57
C THR A 67 27.33 0.19 4.29
N HIS A 68 26.18 0.29 3.61
CA HIS A 68 24.86 0.00 4.16
C HIS A 68 24.14 -1.05 3.31
N LEU A 69 23.40 -1.92 3.96
CA LEU A 69 22.57 -2.96 3.33
C LEU A 69 21.15 -2.84 3.83
N ILE A 70 20.22 -2.52 2.93
CA ILE A 70 18.79 -2.50 3.22
C ILE A 70 18.20 -3.82 2.73
N ILE A 71 17.43 -4.51 3.57
CA ILE A 71 16.63 -5.66 3.17
C ILE A 71 15.15 -5.31 3.25
N GLU A 72 14.46 -5.49 2.11
CA GLU A 72 13.01 -5.38 2.04
C GLU A 72 12.38 -6.66 2.56
N HIS A 73 11.65 -6.56 3.64
CA HIS A 73 11.13 -7.67 4.43
C HIS A 73 12.21 -8.54 5.11
N PRO A 74 11.88 -9.30 6.14
CA PRO A 74 12.85 -10.10 6.90
C PRO A 74 13.31 -11.39 6.19
N TYR A 75 12.77 -11.72 5.01
CA TYR A 75 13.02 -13.02 4.36
C TYR A 75 14.50 -13.34 4.08
N TYR A 76 15.31 -12.33 3.79
CA TYR A 76 16.76 -12.44 3.65
C TYR A 76 17.53 -12.10 4.92
N GLY A 77 16.89 -12.15 6.09
CA GLY A 77 17.49 -11.80 7.38
C GLY A 77 18.80 -12.55 7.65
N TRP A 78 18.84 -13.88 7.43
CA TRP A 78 20.03 -14.71 7.58
C TRP A 78 21.21 -14.20 6.73
N LEU A 79 20.93 -13.84 5.48
CA LEU A 79 21.93 -13.33 4.54
C LEU A 79 22.41 -11.94 4.95
N GLY A 80 21.49 -11.05 5.33
CA GLY A 80 21.81 -9.72 5.85
C GLY A 80 22.69 -9.77 7.10
N ILE A 81 22.40 -10.67 8.05
CA ILE A 81 23.19 -10.86 9.26
C ILE A 81 24.60 -11.38 8.94
N LEU A 82 24.73 -12.36 8.05
CA LEU A 82 26.04 -12.85 7.62
C LEU A 82 26.86 -11.77 6.92
N LEU A 83 26.24 -11.02 5.99
CA LEU A 83 26.93 -9.93 5.29
C LEU A 83 27.35 -8.81 6.25
N LYS A 84 26.51 -8.46 7.22
CA LYS A 84 26.86 -7.52 8.29
C LYS A 84 28.15 -7.95 9.00
N TRP A 85 28.27 -9.20 9.41
CA TRP A 85 29.45 -9.67 10.13
C TRP A 85 30.69 -9.78 9.25
N PHE A 86 30.56 -10.37 8.06
CA PHE A 86 31.72 -10.64 7.20
C PHE A 86 32.17 -9.47 6.34
N CYS A 87 31.28 -8.50 6.08
CA CYS A 87 31.59 -7.32 5.27
C CYS A 87 31.59 -6.01 6.07
N LYS A 88 31.22 -6.05 7.36
CA LYS A 88 31.11 -4.89 8.25
C LYS A 88 30.16 -3.80 7.76
N VAL A 89 29.11 -4.19 6.99
CA VAL A 89 28.06 -3.27 6.54
C VAL A 89 27.05 -3.03 7.64
N LYS A 90 26.42 -1.85 7.64
CA LYS A 90 25.30 -1.53 8.51
C LYS A 90 24.04 -2.17 7.93
N LEU A 91 23.37 -3.03 8.68
CA LEU A 91 22.14 -3.68 8.24
C LEU A 91 20.92 -2.83 8.61
N VAL A 92 20.08 -2.51 7.64
CA VAL A 92 18.77 -1.89 7.82
C VAL A 92 17.70 -2.87 7.39
N VAL A 93 16.65 -3.03 8.18
CA VAL A 93 15.49 -3.86 7.84
C VAL A 93 14.31 -2.95 7.59
N HIS A 94 13.72 -3.02 6.39
CA HIS A 94 12.51 -2.29 6.02
C HIS A 94 11.34 -3.28 5.92
N SER A 95 10.48 -3.26 6.91
CA SER A 95 9.32 -4.15 7.02
C SER A 95 8.03 -3.45 6.59
N HIS A 96 7.32 -4.06 5.64
CA HIS A 96 6.03 -3.58 5.16
C HIS A 96 4.84 -4.16 5.95
N ASN A 97 5.09 -5.16 6.76
CA ASN A 97 4.16 -5.80 7.70
C ASN A 97 4.97 -6.53 8.77
N ILE A 98 4.33 -6.86 9.88
CA ILE A 98 4.81 -7.94 10.72
C ILE A 98 4.42 -9.26 10.04
N GLU A 99 5.34 -9.83 9.27
CA GLU A 99 5.06 -10.97 8.39
C GLU A 99 4.55 -12.19 9.16
N ALA A 100 5.07 -12.42 10.36
CA ALA A 100 4.58 -13.50 11.22
C ALA A 100 3.10 -13.36 11.56
N LEU A 101 2.62 -12.14 11.87
CA LEU A 101 1.20 -11.89 12.13
C LEU A 101 0.35 -12.04 10.88
N ARG A 102 0.85 -11.57 9.73
CA ARG A 102 0.19 -11.76 8.44
C ARG A 102 0.01 -13.23 8.11
N PHE A 103 1.03 -14.06 8.29
CA PHE A 103 0.90 -15.50 8.06
C PHE A 103 0.05 -16.20 9.12
N LYS A 104 0.00 -15.66 10.33
CA LYS A 104 -0.92 -16.15 11.37
C LYS A 104 -2.39 -15.92 10.96
N SER A 105 -2.75 -14.73 10.48
CA SER A 105 -4.13 -14.45 10.01
C SER A 105 -4.52 -15.33 8.83
N MET A 106 -3.56 -15.74 8.00
CA MET A 106 -3.75 -16.70 6.90
C MET A 106 -3.80 -18.17 7.37
N GLY A 107 -3.81 -18.46 8.67
CA GLY A 107 -3.86 -19.81 9.23
C GLY A 107 -2.61 -20.67 9.01
N LYS A 108 -1.45 -20.10 8.73
CA LYS A 108 -0.22 -20.87 8.48
C LYS A 108 0.40 -21.34 9.79
N TRP A 109 0.47 -22.67 9.99
CA TRP A 109 0.97 -23.27 11.24
C TRP A 109 2.40 -22.86 11.62
N TRP A 110 3.24 -22.54 10.65
CA TRP A 110 4.65 -22.16 10.85
C TRP A 110 4.89 -20.70 11.20
N TRP A 111 3.83 -19.89 11.38
CA TRP A 111 3.93 -18.47 11.72
C TRP A 111 4.79 -18.19 12.94
N GLY A 112 4.80 -19.09 13.93
CA GLY A 112 5.60 -18.95 15.14
C GLY A 112 7.10 -19.06 14.87
N ILE A 113 7.52 -19.94 13.94
CA ILE A 113 8.91 -20.05 13.50
C ILE A 113 9.34 -18.74 12.82
N LEU A 114 8.48 -18.23 11.92
CA LEU A 114 8.74 -16.96 11.25
C LEU A 114 8.82 -15.80 12.25
N TRP A 115 8.00 -15.81 13.31
CA TRP A 115 8.04 -14.78 14.35
C TRP A 115 9.41 -14.70 15.04
N HIS A 116 9.99 -15.84 15.41
CA HIS A 116 11.32 -15.89 16.01
C HIS A 116 12.41 -15.46 15.03
N TYR A 117 12.30 -15.87 13.78
CA TYR A 117 13.23 -15.48 12.72
C TYR A 117 13.16 -13.98 12.42
N GLU A 118 11.97 -13.43 12.28
CA GLU A 118 11.73 -12.01 12.07
C GLU A 118 12.29 -11.17 13.23
N LYS A 119 11.97 -11.57 14.45
CA LYS A 119 12.52 -10.95 15.66
C LYS A 119 14.07 -10.98 15.69
N LEU A 120 14.69 -12.10 15.33
CA LEU A 120 16.15 -12.21 15.26
C LEU A 120 16.72 -11.26 14.20
N THR A 121 16.08 -11.19 13.05
CA THR A 121 16.49 -10.30 11.96
C THR A 121 16.47 -8.84 12.39
N HIS A 122 15.37 -8.38 12.94
CA HIS A 122 15.19 -7.01 13.43
C HIS A 122 16.18 -6.65 14.56
N ARG A 123 16.44 -7.58 15.49
CA ARG A 123 17.40 -7.37 16.60
C ARG A 123 18.84 -7.21 16.12
N ASN A 124 19.18 -7.78 14.97
CA ASN A 124 20.52 -7.66 14.38
C ASN A 124 20.66 -6.42 13.50
N ALA A 125 19.58 -5.72 13.17
CA ALA A 125 19.63 -4.50 12.38
C ALA A 125 20.26 -3.33 13.17
N ALA A 126 20.91 -2.43 12.45
CA ALA A 126 21.34 -1.13 12.98
C ALA A 126 20.15 -0.16 13.06
N LEU A 127 19.27 -0.20 12.04
CA LEU A 127 17.97 0.49 12.01
C LEU A 127 16.88 -0.45 11.56
N ASN A 128 15.67 -0.18 12.05
CA ASN A 128 14.44 -0.86 11.65
C ASN A 128 13.43 0.17 11.15
N PHE A 129 13.02 0.03 9.88
CA PHE A 129 11.97 0.80 9.27
C PHE A 129 10.69 -0.01 9.23
N PHE A 130 9.60 0.59 9.66
CA PHE A 130 8.25 0.01 9.65
C PHE A 130 7.34 0.90 8.82
N ILE A 131 6.36 0.29 8.15
CA ILE A 131 5.49 1.04 7.24
C ILE A 131 4.45 1.91 7.98
N HIS A 132 4.10 1.58 9.23
CA HIS A 132 3.22 2.37 10.08
C HIS A 132 3.58 2.24 11.56
N ASP A 133 3.05 3.16 12.38
CA ASP A 133 3.41 3.28 13.79
C ASP A 133 3.01 2.06 14.62
N ASP A 134 1.89 1.41 14.33
CA ASP A 134 1.46 0.21 15.06
C ASP A 134 2.47 -0.93 14.92
N ASP A 135 3.00 -1.17 13.71
CA ASP A 135 4.05 -2.18 13.49
C ASP A 135 5.36 -1.78 14.17
N ARG A 136 5.72 -0.48 14.18
CA ARG A 136 6.87 0.02 14.92
C ARG A 136 6.72 -0.25 16.41
N GLU A 137 5.60 0.10 17.00
CA GLU A 137 5.29 -0.14 18.43
C GLU A 137 5.26 -1.64 18.76
N PHE A 138 4.73 -2.46 17.84
CA PHE A 138 4.81 -3.92 17.98
C PHE A 138 6.27 -4.39 18.00
N GLY A 139 7.10 -3.91 17.10
CA GLY A 139 8.53 -4.23 17.06
C GLY A 139 9.23 -3.86 18.37
N ILE A 140 9.01 -2.66 18.88
CA ILE A 140 9.56 -2.19 20.15
C ILE A 140 9.09 -3.09 21.30
N LYS A 141 7.79 -3.30 21.44
CA LYS A 141 7.20 -4.01 22.59
C LYS A 141 7.39 -5.52 22.53
N LYS A 142 7.18 -6.15 21.37
CA LYS A 142 7.14 -7.62 21.22
C LYS A 142 8.47 -8.21 20.78
N PHE A 143 9.19 -7.55 19.86
CA PHE A 143 10.53 -7.97 19.48
C PHE A 143 11.60 -7.46 20.43
N LYS A 144 11.26 -6.54 21.37
CA LYS A 144 12.19 -5.91 22.32
C LYS A 144 13.29 -5.14 21.58
N LEU A 145 12.90 -4.33 20.63
CA LEU A 145 13.82 -3.45 19.90
C LEU A 145 14.04 -2.15 20.68
N ALA A 146 15.21 -1.55 20.51
CA ALA A 146 15.52 -0.24 21.06
C ALA A 146 14.72 0.84 20.31
N PRO A 147 13.98 1.74 20.99
CA PRO A 147 13.13 2.73 20.33
C PRO A 147 13.89 3.69 19.40
N ASP A 148 15.12 4.05 19.75
CA ASP A 148 16.03 4.89 18.98
C ASP A 148 16.51 4.27 17.66
N LYS A 149 16.23 2.98 17.44
CA LYS A 149 16.53 2.24 16.20
C LYS A 149 15.29 1.91 15.38
N CYS A 150 14.12 2.40 15.78
CA CYS A 150 12.84 2.06 15.16
C CYS A 150 12.16 3.30 14.63
N PHE A 151 11.96 3.35 13.32
CA PHE A 151 11.37 4.51 12.65
C PHE A 151 10.24 4.09 11.71
N THR A 152 9.23 4.95 11.58
CA THR A 152 8.19 4.79 10.58
C THR A 152 8.65 5.43 9.29
N ILE A 153 8.78 4.61 8.25
CA ILE A 153 9.03 4.97 6.85
C ILE A 153 7.86 4.41 6.07
N THR A 154 6.84 5.24 5.88
CA THR A 154 5.53 4.82 5.41
C THR A 154 5.48 4.63 3.89
N TYR A 155 4.35 4.14 3.38
CA TYR A 155 4.02 4.20 1.95
C TYR A 155 3.81 5.66 1.55
N GLY A 156 4.22 6.04 0.36
CA GLY A 156 4.15 7.42 -0.09
C GLY A 156 3.24 7.65 -1.30
N PHE A 157 3.10 8.92 -1.63
CA PHE A 157 2.38 9.45 -2.77
C PHE A 157 3.31 10.32 -3.64
N GLU A 158 3.08 10.33 -4.95
CA GLU A 158 4.04 10.93 -5.90
C GLU A 158 3.86 12.44 -6.04
N LEU A 159 2.69 12.97 -5.73
CA LEU A 159 2.38 14.40 -5.86
C LEU A 159 2.53 15.11 -4.52
N THR A 160 2.82 16.41 -4.60
CA THR A 160 2.94 17.31 -3.45
C THR A 160 1.66 18.07 -3.14
N ASN A 161 0.70 18.04 -4.05
CA ASN A 161 -0.58 18.74 -3.95
C ASN A 161 -1.70 17.91 -4.57
N ALA A 162 -2.92 18.19 -4.14
CA ALA A 162 -4.11 17.64 -4.77
C ALA A 162 -4.26 18.11 -6.22
N PRO A 163 -4.96 17.34 -7.07
CA PRO A 163 -5.34 17.81 -8.40
C PRO A 163 -6.25 19.03 -8.31
N THR A 164 -6.20 19.87 -9.35
CA THR A 164 -7.05 21.04 -9.44
C THR A 164 -8.53 20.64 -9.62
N THR A 165 -9.43 21.58 -9.37
CA THR A 165 -10.87 21.38 -9.59
C THR A 165 -11.16 21.03 -11.06
N GLU A 166 -10.46 21.69 -11.99
CA GLU A 166 -10.61 21.47 -13.44
C GLU A 166 -10.15 20.07 -13.84
N GLU A 167 -9.03 19.59 -13.28
CA GLU A 167 -8.54 18.23 -13.52
C GLU A 167 -9.55 17.19 -13.01
N ARG A 168 -10.12 17.41 -11.84
CA ARG A 168 -11.13 16.53 -11.25
C ARG A 168 -12.42 16.53 -12.07
N GLN A 169 -12.90 17.71 -12.47
CA GLN A 169 -14.10 17.83 -13.32
C GLN A 169 -13.89 17.16 -14.68
N SER A 170 -12.74 17.36 -15.32
CA SER A 170 -12.40 16.71 -16.59
C SER A 170 -12.37 15.19 -16.46
N ALA A 171 -11.80 14.66 -15.38
CA ALA A 171 -11.79 13.23 -15.09
C ALA A 171 -13.19 12.67 -14.81
N LYS A 172 -14.02 13.40 -14.05
CA LYS A 172 -15.42 13.01 -13.81
C LYS A 172 -16.22 12.98 -15.12
N HIS A 173 -16.06 14.01 -15.95
CA HIS A 173 -16.72 14.08 -17.26
C HIS A 173 -16.31 12.91 -18.17
N PHE A 174 -15.03 12.56 -18.20
CA PHE A 174 -14.55 11.38 -18.92
C PHE A 174 -15.26 10.09 -18.46
N ILE A 175 -15.37 9.89 -17.13
CA ILE A 175 -16.03 8.71 -16.55
C ILE A 175 -17.51 8.71 -16.90
N CYS A 176 -18.21 9.85 -16.74
CA CYS A 176 -19.63 9.99 -17.06
C CYS A 176 -19.91 9.64 -18.53
N ASN A 177 -19.13 10.18 -19.44
CA ASN A 177 -19.30 9.90 -20.88
C ASN A 177 -19.01 8.43 -21.22
N LYS A 178 -17.94 7.87 -20.66
CA LYS A 178 -17.52 6.49 -20.97
C LYS A 178 -18.51 5.44 -20.48
N TYR A 179 -19.12 5.68 -19.32
CA TYR A 179 -19.99 4.69 -18.66
C TYR A 179 -21.46 5.10 -18.62
N LEU A 180 -21.83 6.18 -19.32
CA LEU A 180 -23.21 6.70 -19.39
C LEU A 180 -23.80 6.99 -18.00
N VAL A 181 -22.99 7.62 -17.13
CA VAL A 181 -23.38 8.06 -15.80
C VAL A 181 -23.85 9.51 -15.88
N ASP A 182 -24.98 9.85 -15.24
CA ASP A 182 -25.43 11.22 -15.14
C ASP A 182 -24.45 12.07 -14.33
N ALA A 183 -24.17 13.29 -14.78
CA ALA A 183 -23.22 14.18 -14.09
C ALA A 183 -23.66 14.57 -12.67
N ALA A 184 -24.97 14.51 -12.39
CA ALA A 184 -25.55 14.75 -11.07
C ALA A 184 -25.38 13.55 -10.10
N GLU A 185 -25.15 12.34 -10.65
CA GLU A 185 -24.92 11.15 -9.81
C GLU A 185 -23.55 11.21 -9.10
N LYS A 186 -23.50 10.68 -7.89
CA LYS A 186 -22.25 10.48 -7.17
C LYS A 186 -21.52 9.26 -7.71
N ILE A 187 -20.24 9.41 -8.04
CA ILE A 187 -19.39 8.30 -8.47
C ILE A 187 -18.68 7.73 -7.23
N LEU A 188 -19.07 6.51 -6.85
CA LEU A 188 -18.40 5.72 -5.82
C LEU A 188 -17.37 4.80 -6.49
N LEU A 189 -16.14 4.78 -6.02
CA LEU A 189 -15.05 3.96 -6.58
C LEU A 189 -14.63 2.87 -5.63
N PHE A 190 -14.45 1.67 -6.15
CA PHE A 190 -13.68 0.60 -5.51
C PHE A 190 -12.66 0.03 -6.51
N ASN A 191 -11.42 -0.22 -6.06
CA ASN A 191 -10.44 -0.85 -6.92
C ASN A 191 -9.62 -1.92 -6.21
N GLY A 192 -9.08 -2.86 -7.01
CA GLY A 192 -8.15 -3.87 -6.52
C GLY A 192 -7.96 -5.05 -7.47
N THR A 193 -7.05 -5.94 -7.12
CA THR A 193 -6.91 -7.26 -7.76
C THR A 193 -8.00 -8.16 -7.17
N LEU A 194 -8.98 -8.57 -7.99
CA LEU A 194 -10.25 -9.15 -7.51
C LEU A 194 -10.20 -10.66 -7.19
N ASP A 195 -9.07 -11.34 -7.50
CA ASP A 195 -8.78 -12.70 -7.01
C ASP A 195 -8.03 -12.70 -5.67
N TYR A 196 -7.67 -11.53 -5.14
CA TYR A 196 -7.07 -11.41 -3.82
C TYR A 196 -8.15 -11.37 -2.75
N LYS A 197 -8.15 -12.38 -1.86
CA LYS A 197 -9.23 -12.64 -0.91
C LYS A 197 -9.78 -11.39 -0.17
N PRO A 198 -8.97 -10.50 0.44
CA PRO A 198 -9.52 -9.31 1.09
C PRO A 198 -10.25 -8.34 0.15
N ASN A 199 -9.85 -8.26 -1.12
CA ASN A 199 -10.57 -7.44 -2.10
C ASN A 199 -11.84 -8.13 -2.59
N GLN A 200 -11.81 -9.45 -2.71
CA GLN A 200 -12.99 -10.25 -3.06
C GLN A 200 -14.05 -10.14 -1.97
N ASP A 201 -13.66 -10.31 -0.69
CA ASP A 201 -14.59 -10.15 0.45
C ASP A 201 -15.16 -8.73 0.51
N ALA A 202 -14.34 -7.72 0.25
CA ALA A 202 -14.81 -6.34 0.18
C ALA A 202 -15.80 -6.12 -0.99
N LEU A 203 -15.57 -6.77 -2.14
CA LEU A 203 -16.53 -6.75 -3.26
C LEU A 203 -17.86 -7.39 -2.86
N ASP A 204 -17.84 -8.55 -2.23
CA ASP A 204 -19.07 -9.22 -1.75
C ASP A 204 -19.83 -8.33 -0.76
N ILE A 205 -19.13 -7.67 0.16
CA ILE A 205 -19.73 -6.70 1.09
C ILE A 205 -20.36 -5.53 0.33
N ILE A 206 -19.70 -4.99 -0.69
CA ILE A 206 -20.26 -3.93 -1.51
C ILE A 206 -21.55 -4.39 -2.20
N LEU A 207 -21.53 -5.55 -2.82
CA LEU A 207 -22.65 -6.08 -3.60
C LEU A 207 -23.85 -6.47 -2.74
N GLU A 208 -23.60 -7.11 -1.58
CA GLU A 208 -24.64 -7.79 -0.79
C GLU A 208 -25.07 -7.02 0.46
N LYS A 209 -24.26 -6.07 0.94
CA LYS A 209 -24.54 -5.32 2.17
C LYS A 209 -24.68 -3.82 1.89
N ILE A 210 -23.63 -3.16 1.37
CA ILE A 210 -23.60 -1.71 1.23
C ILE A 210 -24.55 -1.23 0.12
N ASN A 211 -24.48 -1.83 -1.07
CA ASN A 211 -25.29 -1.40 -2.19
C ASN A 211 -26.81 -1.50 -1.95
N PRO A 212 -27.36 -2.58 -1.36
CA PRO A 212 -28.78 -2.63 -0.99
C PRO A 212 -29.19 -1.53 -0.02
N LEU A 213 -28.33 -1.21 0.98
CA LEU A 213 -28.58 -0.13 1.94
C LEU A 213 -28.58 1.26 1.27
N LEU A 214 -27.70 1.47 0.28
CA LEU A 214 -27.67 2.71 -0.50
C LEU A 214 -28.87 2.82 -1.43
N GLN A 215 -29.31 1.72 -2.05
CA GLN A 215 -30.51 1.70 -2.91
C GLN A 215 -31.81 2.01 -2.13
N ALA A 216 -31.84 1.74 -0.83
CA ALA A 216 -32.97 2.08 0.03
C ALA A 216 -33.07 3.59 0.38
N LYS A 217 -32.07 4.40 -0.02
CA LYS A 217 -32.04 5.86 0.21
C LYS A 217 -32.57 6.59 -1.01
N GLU A 218 -33.81 7.06 -0.96
CA GLU A 218 -34.54 7.66 -2.10
C GLU A 218 -33.83 8.91 -2.68
N ASP A 219 -33.17 9.71 -1.84
CA ASP A 219 -32.53 10.98 -2.24
C ASP A 219 -31.05 10.84 -2.60
N PHE A 220 -30.48 9.62 -2.68
CA PHE A 220 -29.08 9.39 -2.98
C PHE A 220 -28.87 8.74 -4.35
N ASN A 221 -28.58 9.58 -5.35
CA ASN A 221 -28.29 9.14 -6.71
C ASN A 221 -26.80 8.86 -6.90
N TYR A 222 -26.46 7.63 -7.28
CA TYR A 222 -25.06 7.20 -7.38
C TYR A 222 -24.84 6.06 -8.38
N LYS A 223 -23.58 5.89 -8.79
CA LYS A 223 -23.05 4.67 -9.42
C LYS A 223 -21.81 4.20 -8.69
N ILE A 224 -21.67 2.89 -8.50
CA ILE A 224 -20.46 2.25 -7.96
C ILE A 224 -19.66 1.69 -9.12
N ILE A 225 -18.46 2.23 -9.34
CA ILE A 225 -17.53 1.76 -10.35
C ILE A 225 -16.50 0.84 -9.71
N ILE A 226 -16.45 -0.41 -10.19
CA ILE A 226 -15.52 -1.44 -9.74
C ILE A 226 -14.39 -1.56 -10.76
N CYS A 227 -13.18 -1.10 -10.41
CA CYS A 227 -11.98 -1.23 -11.23
C CYS A 227 -11.10 -2.37 -10.72
N GLY A 228 -10.67 -3.26 -11.60
CA GLY A 228 -9.75 -4.32 -11.23
C GLY A 228 -9.69 -5.46 -12.23
N ASN A 229 -8.64 -6.23 -12.16
CA ASN A 229 -8.45 -7.43 -12.96
C ASN A 229 -8.75 -8.70 -12.16
N LYS A 230 -8.77 -9.84 -12.87
CA LYS A 230 -8.92 -11.18 -12.31
C LYS A 230 -10.19 -11.39 -11.50
N LEU A 231 -11.28 -10.75 -11.90
CA LEU A 231 -12.59 -11.07 -11.33
C LEU A 231 -12.90 -12.55 -11.59
N PRO A 232 -13.20 -13.37 -10.56
CA PRO A 232 -13.54 -14.77 -10.77
C PRO A 232 -14.77 -14.95 -11.65
N ALA A 233 -14.77 -15.96 -12.51
CA ALA A 233 -15.86 -16.20 -13.48
C ALA A 233 -17.25 -16.36 -12.82
N ALA A 234 -17.29 -16.81 -11.56
CA ALA A 234 -18.53 -16.93 -10.79
C ALA A 234 -19.30 -15.60 -10.64
N TYR A 235 -18.63 -14.45 -10.73
CA TYR A 235 -19.28 -13.13 -10.66
C TYR A 235 -19.93 -12.70 -11.97
N ASN A 236 -19.78 -13.46 -13.07
CA ASN A 236 -20.39 -13.17 -14.39
C ASN A 236 -20.20 -11.71 -14.82
N ASN A 237 -18.99 -11.18 -14.68
CA ASN A 237 -18.65 -9.76 -14.96
C ASN A 237 -19.59 -8.75 -14.27
N LEU A 238 -20.19 -9.10 -13.16
CA LEU A 238 -21.18 -8.33 -12.39
C LEU A 238 -22.46 -7.97 -13.19
N ASN A 239 -22.76 -8.68 -14.26
CA ASN A 239 -23.95 -8.41 -15.12
C ASN A 239 -25.26 -8.46 -14.32
N ASN A 240 -25.34 -9.30 -13.27
CA ASN A 240 -26.53 -9.39 -12.40
C ASN A 240 -26.76 -8.13 -11.54
N TYR A 241 -25.81 -7.22 -11.53
CA TYR A 241 -25.84 -5.98 -10.74
C TYR A 241 -25.90 -4.71 -11.63
N ALA A 242 -25.89 -4.86 -12.97
CA ALA A 242 -25.88 -3.72 -13.89
C ALA A 242 -27.09 -2.79 -13.69
N THR A 243 -28.28 -3.36 -13.36
CA THR A 243 -29.48 -2.58 -13.04
C THR A 243 -29.54 -2.08 -11.59
N LYS A 244 -28.50 -2.40 -10.80
CA LYS A 244 -28.40 -2.08 -9.36
C LYS A 244 -27.29 -1.08 -9.07
N ASN A 245 -27.10 -0.10 -9.94
CA ASN A 245 -26.10 0.96 -9.81
C ASN A 245 -24.63 0.50 -9.77
N ILE A 246 -24.32 -0.74 -10.22
CA ILE A 246 -22.94 -1.28 -10.27
C ILE A 246 -22.43 -1.27 -11.71
N ILE A 247 -21.24 -0.75 -11.91
CA ILE A 247 -20.52 -0.74 -13.18
C ILE A 247 -19.18 -1.47 -12.99
N TYR A 248 -18.97 -2.56 -13.70
CA TYR A 248 -17.66 -3.22 -13.74
C TYR A 248 -16.81 -2.65 -14.88
N ALA A 249 -15.82 -1.84 -14.53
CA ALA A 249 -14.91 -1.24 -15.50
C ALA A 249 -13.77 -2.18 -15.94
N GLY A 250 -13.58 -3.30 -15.25
CA GLY A 250 -12.48 -4.22 -15.52
C GLY A 250 -11.10 -3.63 -15.19
N PHE A 251 -10.07 -4.13 -15.85
CA PHE A 251 -8.75 -3.52 -15.81
C PHE A 251 -8.78 -2.18 -16.56
N VAL A 252 -8.24 -1.15 -15.93
CA VAL A 252 -8.11 0.19 -16.53
C VAL A 252 -6.63 0.55 -16.61
N ASP A 253 -6.21 1.12 -17.73
CA ASP A 253 -4.81 1.46 -17.99
C ASP A 253 -4.32 2.57 -17.04
N ASP A 254 -5.16 3.55 -16.79
CA ASP A 254 -4.88 4.65 -15.86
C ASP A 254 -5.96 4.77 -14.79
N ILE A 255 -5.67 4.22 -13.61
CA ILE A 255 -6.54 4.30 -12.44
C ILE A 255 -6.60 5.72 -11.85
N THR A 256 -5.62 6.58 -12.16
CA THR A 256 -5.57 7.94 -11.60
C THR A 256 -6.73 8.80 -12.10
N VAL A 257 -7.19 8.58 -13.31
CA VAL A 257 -8.40 9.21 -13.84
C VAL A 257 -9.61 8.87 -12.98
N PHE A 258 -9.73 7.62 -12.53
CA PHE A 258 -10.85 7.19 -11.69
C PHE A 258 -10.76 7.77 -10.28
N PHE A 259 -9.58 7.83 -9.70
CA PHE A 259 -9.41 8.51 -8.41
C PHE A 259 -9.73 10.01 -8.47
N LYS A 260 -9.28 10.70 -9.53
CA LYS A 260 -9.58 12.13 -9.72
C LYS A 260 -11.06 12.38 -9.94
N GLY A 261 -11.73 11.53 -10.73
CA GLY A 261 -13.12 11.73 -11.14
C GLY A 261 -14.16 11.17 -10.17
N ALA A 262 -13.78 10.27 -9.24
CA ALA A 262 -14.69 9.77 -8.25
C ALA A 262 -14.97 10.81 -7.14
N ASP A 263 -16.21 10.82 -6.66
CA ASP A 263 -16.62 11.63 -5.51
C ASP A 263 -16.17 10.95 -4.21
N ILE A 264 -16.36 9.63 -4.10
CA ILE A 264 -16.12 8.86 -2.89
C ILE A 264 -15.39 7.56 -3.24
N PHE A 265 -14.34 7.26 -2.51
CA PHE A 265 -13.69 5.95 -2.52
C PHE A 265 -14.20 5.11 -1.36
N ILE A 266 -14.78 3.96 -1.64
CA ILE A 266 -15.31 3.05 -0.63
C ILE A 266 -14.35 1.89 -0.37
N ASN A 267 -13.99 1.66 0.91
CA ASN A 267 -13.05 0.62 1.29
C ASN A 267 -13.56 -0.22 2.46
N PRO A 268 -14.50 -1.15 2.23
CA PRO A 268 -15.04 -2.03 3.28
C PRO A 268 -14.14 -3.24 3.58
N VAL A 269 -12.83 -3.08 3.47
CA VAL A 269 -11.85 -4.15 3.73
C VAL A 269 -11.72 -4.37 5.22
N ILE A 270 -12.01 -5.58 5.70
CA ILE A 270 -11.94 -5.98 7.12
C ILE A 270 -10.76 -6.89 7.43
N ASP A 271 -9.98 -7.31 6.43
CA ASP A 271 -8.84 -8.22 6.59
C ASP A 271 -7.62 -7.76 5.78
N GLY A 272 -6.48 -8.36 6.11
CA GLY A 272 -5.20 -8.04 5.48
C GLY A 272 -4.38 -6.99 6.24
N GLY A 273 -3.08 -7.29 6.44
CA GLY A 273 -2.14 -6.44 7.16
C GLY A 273 -1.68 -5.19 6.38
N GLY A 274 -1.01 -4.30 7.09
CA GLY A 274 -0.34 -3.14 6.53
C GLY A 274 -1.25 -2.05 5.98
N ILE A 275 -0.60 -0.95 5.54
CA ILE A 275 -1.30 0.19 4.95
C ILE A 275 -1.97 -0.20 3.62
N LYS A 276 -3.19 0.28 3.42
CA LYS A 276 -3.90 0.09 2.15
C LYS A 276 -3.51 1.21 1.19
N THR A 277 -2.54 0.95 0.32
CA THR A 277 -1.97 1.94 -0.61
C THR A 277 -3.02 2.68 -1.44
N LYS A 278 -4.10 1.98 -1.80
CA LYS A 278 -5.23 2.56 -2.55
C LYS A 278 -5.96 3.68 -1.80
N LEU A 279 -5.92 3.69 -0.44
CA LEU A 279 -6.48 4.80 0.33
C LEU A 279 -5.57 6.03 0.28
N VAL A 280 -4.25 5.82 0.37
CA VAL A 280 -3.28 6.92 0.21
C VAL A 280 -3.41 7.54 -1.18
N GLU A 281 -3.55 6.70 -2.22
CA GLU A 281 -3.77 7.17 -3.59
C GLU A 281 -5.12 7.94 -3.71
N ALA A 282 -6.24 7.38 -3.21
CA ALA A 282 -7.54 8.04 -3.25
C ALA A 282 -7.53 9.40 -2.56
N LEU A 283 -6.99 9.47 -1.34
CA LEU A 283 -6.85 10.73 -0.58
C LEU A 283 -5.94 11.72 -1.30
N GLY A 284 -4.80 11.27 -1.84
CA GLY A 284 -3.86 12.11 -2.57
C GLY A 284 -4.47 12.72 -3.85
N TYR A 285 -5.41 12.01 -4.49
CA TYR A 285 -6.20 12.56 -5.60
C TYR A 285 -7.46 13.31 -5.13
N ASP A 286 -7.54 13.65 -3.86
CA ASP A 286 -8.63 14.42 -3.25
C ASP A 286 -10.01 13.73 -3.30
N CYS A 287 -10.05 12.40 -3.40
CA CYS A 287 -11.27 11.63 -3.28
C CYS A 287 -11.67 11.52 -1.79
N THR A 288 -12.94 11.72 -1.46
CA THR A 288 -13.42 11.45 -0.10
C THR A 288 -13.42 9.95 0.15
N VAL A 289 -12.92 9.50 1.29
CA VAL A 289 -12.75 8.08 1.62
C VAL A 289 -13.67 7.68 2.75
N ILE A 290 -14.45 6.62 2.54
CA ILE A 290 -15.18 5.93 3.61
C ILE A 290 -14.56 4.54 3.75
N SER A 291 -14.02 4.24 4.93
CA SER A 291 -13.28 2.99 5.17
C SER A 291 -13.68 2.36 6.50
N THR A 292 -13.59 1.05 6.56
CA THR A 292 -13.61 0.31 7.82
C THR A 292 -12.36 0.64 8.66
N LYS A 293 -12.42 0.38 9.94
CA LYS A 293 -11.30 0.55 10.86
C LYS A 293 -10.09 -0.28 10.43
N SER A 294 -10.29 -1.54 10.10
CA SER A 294 -9.23 -2.42 9.57
C SER A 294 -8.70 -1.96 8.21
N GLY A 295 -9.57 -1.37 7.37
CA GLY A 295 -9.19 -0.80 6.09
C GLY A 295 -8.33 0.47 6.18
N ALA A 296 -8.47 1.25 7.25
CA ALA A 296 -7.80 2.55 7.45
C ALA A 296 -6.47 2.46 8.22
N ILE A 297 -6.01 1.25 8.58
CA ILE A 297 -4.74 1.06 9.32
C ILE A 297 -3.59 1.79 8.62
N GLY A 298 -2.80 2.53 9.39
CA GLY A 298 -1.62 3.25 8.94
C GLY A 298 -1.89 4.64 8.35
N ILE A 299 -3.15 5.12 8.36
CA ILE A 299 -3.51 6.47 7.91
C ILE A 299 -4.03 7.27 9.11
N PRO A 300 -3.25 8.24 9.63
CA PRO A 300 -3.67 9.04 10.78
C PRO A 300 -4.85 9.96 10.43
N ALA A 301 -5.92 9.92 11.24
CA ALA A 301 -7.08 10.81 11.05
C ALA A 301 -6.71 12.29 11.17
N THR A 302 -5.67 12.62 11.94
CA THR A 302 -5.21 14.00 12.17
C THR A 302 -4.73 14.72 10.91
N ILE A 303 -4.29 13.95 9.88
CA ILE A 303 -3.76 14.53 8.63
C ILE A 303 -4.76 14.44 7.48
N THR A 304 -5.86 13.72 7.64
CA THR A 304 -6.89 13.56 6.59
C THR A 304 -8.07 14.49 6.79
N GLY A 305 -8.23 15.06 7.99
CA GLY A 305 -9.38 15.91 8.34
C GLY A 305 -10.70 15.17 8.05
N ASN A 306 -11.66 15.91 7.48
CA ASN A 306 -12.97 15.35 7.11
C ASN A 306 -12.95 14.57 5.79
N LYS A 307 -11.79 14.42 5.14
CA LYS A 307 -11.66 13.72 3.86
C LYS A 307 -11.68 12.20 4.01
N MET A 308 -11.45 11.68 5.22
CA MET A 308 -11.60 10.27 5.53
C MET A 308 -12.53 10.05 6.72
N LYS A 309 -13.51 9.18 6.55
CA LYS A 309 -14.35 8.66 7.64
C LYS A 309 -14.01 7.20 7.90
N VAL A 310 -13.86 6.85 9.18
CA VAL A 310 -13.52 5.51 9.61
C VAL A 310 -14.67 4.93 10.41
N ILE A 311 -15.23 3.84 9.90
CA ILE A 311 -16.41 3.16 10.45
C ILE A 311 -15.95 1.87 11.16
N ALA A 312 -16.63 1.49 12.20
CA ALA A 312 -16.38 0.20 12.88
C ALA A 312 -16.51 -0.97 11.87
N ASP A 313 -15.64 -1.96 12.02
CA ASP A 313 -15.71 -3.14 11.17
C ASP A 313 -17.09 -3.80 11.34
N MET A 314 -17.69 -4.26 10.22
CA MET A 314 -18.99 -4.91 10.14
C MET A 314 -20.22 -4.00 10.36
N ASP A 315 -20.07 -2.72 10.62
CA ASP A 315 -21.19 -1.77 10.73
C ASP A 315 -21.55 -1.20 9.35
N TRP A 316 -22.25 -1.99 8.55
CA TRP A 316 -22.58 -1.65 7.17
C TRP A 316 -23.69 -0.61 7.06
N GLU A 317 -24.56 -0.49 8.06
CA GLU A 317 -25.60 0.54 8.12
C GLU A 317 -24.95 1.92 8.28
N GLU A 318 -24.06 2.08 9.26
CA GLU A 318 -23.32 3.34 9.45
C GLU A 318 -22.40 3.62 8.25
N PHE A 319 -21.78 2.58 7.66
CA PHE A 319 -20.97 2.74 6.45
C PHE A 319 -21.79 3.34 5.30
N ALA A 320 -23.00 2.81 5.03
CA ALA A 320 -23.87 3.32 3.98
C ALA A 320 -24.42 4.72 4.31
N ASN A 321 -24.69 5.02 5.59
CA ASN A 321 -25.09 6.36 6.03
C ASN A 321 -24.00 7.39 5.77
N GLU A 322 -22.76 7.11 6.18
CA GLU A 322 -21.64 8.02 5.97
C GLU A 322 -21.29 8.18 4.47
N VAL A 323 -21.49 7.15 3.63
CA VAL A 323 -21.38 7.30 2.18
C VAL A 323 -22.40 8.31 1.63
N ALA A 324 -23.66 8.22 2.06
CA ALA A 324 -24.72 9.10 1.58
C ALA A 324 -24.57 10.55 2.10
N LEU A 325 -24.03 10.73 3.30
CA LEU A 325 -23.82 12.02 3.96
C LEU A 325 -22.46 12.65 3.64
N ALA A 326 -21.59 11.96 2.90
CA ALA A 326 -20.20 12.36 2.69
C ALA A 326 -20.07 13.75 2.07
N ASN A 327 -19.33 14.63 2.75
CA ASN A 327 -18.92 15.90 2.19
C ASN A 327 -17.77 15.69 1.19
N THR A 328 -18.04 15.95 -0.08
CA THR A 328 -17.07 15.80 -1.17
C THR A 328 -16.41 17.11 -1.59
N VAL A 329 -16.81 18.24 -0.99
CA VAL A 329 -16.33 19.59 -1.34
C VAL A 329 -15.07 19.96 -0.58
N THR A 330 -14.93 19.51 0.69
CA THR A 330 -13.74 19.80 1.51
C THR A 330 -12.51 19.12 0.89
N GLY A 331 -11.42 19.89 0.67
CA GLY A 331 -10.17 19.38 0.16
C GLY A 331 -9.35 18.60 1.20
N ILE A 332 -8.41 17.77 0.74
CA ILE A 332 -7.45 17.09 1.61
C ILE A 332 -6.48 18.11 2.24
N PRO A 333 -6.21 18.06 3.56
CA PRO A 333 -5.28 19.00 4.20
C PRO A 333 -3.84 18.86 3.66
N PRO A 334 -3.07 19.98 3.57
CA PRO A 334 -1.66 19.94 3.14
C PRO A 334 -0.78 18.99 3.99
N ALA A 335 -1.07 18.84 5.28
CA ALA A 335 -0.38 17.89 6.17
C ALA A 335 -0.39 16.45 5.68
N PHE A 336 -1.37 16.08 4.84
CA PHE A 336 -1.39 14.78 4.17
C PHE A 336 -0.19 14.61 3.25
N PHE A 337 0.10 15.60 2.40
CA PHE A 337 1.23 15.56 1.48
C PHE A 337 2.56 15.66 2.22
N ASP A 338 2.65 16.47 3.28
CA ASP A 338 3.86 16.53 4.13
C ASP A 338 4.22 15.14 4.68
N HIS A 339 3.20 14.35 5.05
CA HIS A 339 3.37 13.03 5.62
C HIS A 339 3.62 11.93 4.55
N PHE A 340 2.86 11.97 3.44
CA PHE A 340 2.85 10.89 2.45
C PHE A 340 3.66 11.20 1.18
N TYR A 341 4.20 12.39 0.98
CA TYR A 341 5.02 12.66 -0.20
C TYR A 341 6.31 11.84 -0.18
N TRP A 342 6.54 11.06 -1.24
CA TRP A 342 7.72 10.19 -1.35
C TRP A 342 9.05 10.92 -1.14
N GLY A 343 9.18 12.18 -1.58
CA GLY A 343 10.38 12.98 -1.38
C GLY A 343 10.72 13.20 0.09
N ASN A 344 9.72 13.53 0.92
CA ASN A 344 9.90 13.72 2.36
C ASN A 344 10.25 12.40 3.06
N ILE A 345 9.59 11.31 2.66
CA ILE A 345 9.85 9.96 3.20
C ILE A 345 11.27 9.50 2.87
N ALA A 346 11.70 9.69 1.62
CA ALA A 346 13.04 9.34 1.17
C ALA A 346 14.13 10.18 1.85
N THR A 347 13.91 11.49 2.01
CA THR A 347 14.80 12.38 2.75
C THR A 347 14.96 11.95 4.20
N LYS A 348 13.84 11.63 4.87
CA LYS A 348 13.86 11.11 6.25
C LYS A 348 14.67 9.81 6.34
N ALA A 349 14.41 8.86 5.45
CA ALA A 349 15.11 7.57 5.44
C ALA A 349 16.62 7.75 5.16
N SER A 350 17.00 8.57 4.20
CA SER A 350 18.41 8.83 3.87
C SER A 350 19.15 9.52 5.00
N THR A 351 18.54 10.50 5.67
CA THR A 351 19.11 11.17 6.84
C THR A 351 19.38 10.18 7.97
N LEU A 352 18.43 9.30 8.27
CA LEU A 352 18.59 8.27 9.30
C LEU A 352 19.72 7.28 8.96
N ILE A 353 19.86 6.90 7.71
CA ILE A 353 20.91 5.96 7.26
C ILE A 353 22.28 6.64 7.27
N ASN A 354 22.39 7.90 6.82
CA ASN A 354 23.66 8.62 6.79
C ASN A 354 24.21 8.95 8.18
N ASN A 355 23.35 8.97 9.20
CA ASN A 355 23.73 9.19 10.60
C ASN A 355 24.13 7.88 11.35
N LEU A 356 24.12 6.74 10.68
CA LEU A 356 24.66 5.49 11.21
C LEU A 356 26.17 5.47 11.12
#